data_a9da81de409a68dca5fe8f6ed53d9c0c
#
_entry.id   a9da81de409a68dca5fe8f6ed53d9c0c
#
_cell.length_a   1.000
_cell.length_b   1.000
_cell.length_c   1.000
_cell.angle_alpha   90.00
_cell.angle_beta   90.00
_cell.angle_gamma   90.00
#
_symmetry.space_group_name_H-M   'P 1'
#
loop_
_entity.id
_entity.type
_entity.pdbx_description
1 polymer ?
#
loop_
_entity_poly.entity_id
_entity_poly.type
_entity_poly.pdbx_seq_one_letter_code
_entity_poly.pdbx_strand_id
1 'polypeptide(L)'
;MDPIPLPSPIHYELILQLLERQTMQAVSNNPDLRHQVNQLIISLRKAAVQQKHLEEICQSSSVKIDHRWSLNHLNTGQIAAPES
;
A
#
# COMPACT_ATOMS: atom_id res chain seq x y z
N MET A 1 -21.08 11.02 7.81
CA MET A 1 -20.45 10.06 6.90
C MET A 1 -19.57 9.10 7.68
N ASP A 2 -19.66 7.85 7.34
CA ASP A 2 -18.83 6.86 8.00
C ASP A 2 -17.35 7.08 7.65
N PRO A 3 -16.45 6.69 8.51
CA PRO A 3 -15.03 6.81 8.20
C PRO A 3 -14.67 6.06 6.94
N ILE A 4 -13.71 6.60 6.21
CA ILE A 4 -13.22 5.97 5.00
C ILE A 4 -12.10 5.01 5.36
N PRO A 5 -12.21 3.72 5.01
CA PRO A 5 -11.13 2.78 5.30
C PRO A 5 -9.98 2.97 4.30
N LEU A 6 -8.80 3.14 4.82
CA LEU A 6 -7.61 3.30 4.01
C LEU A 6 -6.46 2.50 4.64
N PRO A 7 -5.48 2.12 3.84
CA PRO A 7 -4.30 1.48 4.43
C PRO A 7 -3.49 2.47 5.23
N SER A 8 -2.82 1.99 6.25
CA SER A 8 -1.91 2.83 7.01
C SER A 8 -0.65 3.11 6.19
N PRO A 9 -0.01 4.25 6.38
CA PRO A 9 1.26 4.53 5.70
C PRO A 9 2.32 3.45 5.90
N ILE A 10 2.29 2.77 7.04
CA ILE A 10 3.25 1.70 7.30
C ILE A 10 3.12 0.56 6.28
N HIS A 11 1.94 0.37 5.73
CA HIS A 11 1.74 -0.69 4.73
C HIS A 11 2.55 -0.39 3.47
N TYR A 12 2.57 0.87 3.04
CA TYR A 12 3.38 1.27 1.90
C TYR A 12 4.86 1.09 2.19
N GLU A 13 5.27 1.44 3.41
CA GLU A 13 6.68 1.31 3.77
C GLU A 13 7.14 -0.13 3.81
N LEU A 14 6.32 -1.01 4.34
CA LEU A 14 6.67 -2.42 4.39
C LEU A 14 6.82 -3.01 2.99
N ILE A 15 5.89 -2.69 2.11
CA ILE A 15 5.95 -3.18 0.75
C ILE A 15 7.17 -2.61 0.02
N LEU A 16 7.42 -1.32 0.20
CA LEU A 16 8.56 -0.69 -0.43
C LEU A 16 9.87 -1.27 0.06
N GLN A 17 9.99 -1.52 1.36
CA GLN A 17 11.20 -2.11 1.89
C GLN A 17 11.43 -3.51 1.34
N LEU A 18 10.37 -4.28 1.23
CA LEU A 18 10.48 -5.62 0.66
C LEU A 18 11.00 -5.53 -0.78
N LEU A 19 10.40 -4.66 -1.57
CA LEU A 19 10.78 -4.53 -2.97
C LEU A 19 12.21 -4.02 -3.13
N GLU A 20 12.57 -3.03 -2.34
CA GLU A 20 13.89 -2.40 -2.47
C GLU A 20 15.01 -3.27 -1.94
N ARG A 21 14.75 -4.02 -0.89
CA ARG A 21 15.81 -4.78 -0.24
C ARG A 21 15.89 -6.22 -0.69
N GLN A 22 14.76 -6.84 -0.97
CA GLN A 22 14.76 -8.26 -1.31
C GLN A 22 14.46 -8.52 -2.78
N THR A 23 13.39 -7.93 -3.30
CA THR A 23 12.99 -8.18 -4.68
C THR A 23 14.03 -7.66 -5.67
N MET A 24 14.52 -6.44 -5.44
CA MET A 24 15.54 -5.86 -6.32
C MET A 24 16.80 -6.71 -6.33
N GLN A 25 17.17 -7.24 -5.18
CA GLN A 25 18.34 -8.06 -5.09
C GLN A 25 18.15 -9.37 -5.84
N ALA A 26 16.97 -9.94 -5.75
CA ALA A 26 16.66 -11.19 -6.43
C ALA A 26 16.71 -11.05 -7.94
N VAL A 27 16.45 -9.86 -8.49
CA VAL A 27 16.45 -9.63 -9.93
C VAL A 27 17.69 -8.89 -10.40
N SER A 28 18.73 -8.80 -9.58
CA SER A 28 19.89 -7.97 -9.88
C SER A 28 20.61 -8.40 -11.14
N ASN A 29 20.50 -9.65 -11.54
CA ASN A 29 21.17 -10.16 -12.74
C ASN A 29 20.30 -10.14 -13.99
N ASN A 30 19.11 -9.60 -13.87
CA ASN A 30 18.18 -9.56 -14.99
C ASN A 30 17.72 -8.12 -15.23
N PRO A 31 18.31 -7.43 -16.20
CA PRO A 31 18.01 -6.00 -16.40
C PRO A 31 16.54 -5.70 -16.67
N ASP A 32 15.87 -6.58 -17.40
CA ASP A 32 14.46 -6.35 -17.73
C ASP A 32 13.58 -6.45 -16.48
N LEU A 33 13.83 -7.48 -15.68
CA LEU A 33 13.06 -7.63 -14.44
C LEU A 33 13.40 -6.52 -13.46
N ARG A 34 14.67 -6.14 -13.40
CA ARG A 34 15.09 -5.08 -12.50
C ARG A 34 14.39 -3.77 -12.88
N HIS A 35 14.27 -3.51 -14.18
CA HIS A 35 13.56 -2.31 -14.63
C HIS A 35 12.10 -2.36 -14.22
N GLN A 36 11.44 -3.51 -14.37
CA GLN A 36 10.05 -3.65 -13.99
C GLN A 36 9.84 -3.48 -12.50
N VAL A 37 10.71 -4.03 -11.69
CA VAL A 37 10.62 -3.87 -10.24
C VAL A 37 10.82 -2.41 -9.87
N ASN A 38 11.74 -1.74 -10.54
CA ASN A 38 11.97 -0.32 -10.27
C ASN A 38 10.74 0.51 -10.63
N GLN A 39 10.05 0.18 -11.71
CA GLN A 39 8.82 0.86 -12.08
C GLN A 39 7.73 0.62 -11.05
N LEU A 40 7.66 -0.58 -10.51
CA LEU A 40 6.70 -0.90 -9.47
C LEU A 40 6.97 -0.08 -8.21
N ILE A 41 8.23 0.05 -7.84
CA ILE A 41 8.62 0.85 -6.68
C ILE A 41 8.20 2.31 -6.88
N ILE A 42 8.46 2.85 -8.06
CA ILE A 42 8.09 4.22 -8.36
C ILE A 42 6.57 4.41 -8.27
N SER A 43 5.82 3.46 -8.79
CA SER A 43 4.36 3.52 -8.75
C SER A 43 3.84 3.50 -7.33
N LEU A 44 4.45 2.68 -6.47
CA LEU A 44 4.04 2.60 -5.08
C LEU A 44 4.37 3.89 -4.33
N ARG A 45 5.50 4.51 -4.63
CA ARG A 45 5.84 5.79 -4.00
C ARG A 45 4.84 6.86 -4.41
N LYS A 46 4.44 6.86 -5.67
CA LYS A 46 3.43 7.80 -6.13
C LYS A 46 2.09 7.55 -5.46
N ALA A 47 1.74 6.28 -5.29
CA ALA A 47 0.50 5.94 -4.62
C ALA A 47 0.49 6.40 -3.16
N ALA A 48 1.62 6.25 -2.48
CA ALA A 48 1.73 6.70 -1.10
C ALA A 48 1.55 8.21 -0.98
N VAL A 49 2.13 8.96 -1.91
CA VAL A 49 1.97 10.41 -1.93
C VAL A 49 0.53 10.78 -2.23
N GLN A 50 -0.09 10.05 -3.14
CA GLN A 50 -1.47 10.32 -3.49
C GLN A 50 -2.41 10.04 -2.34
N GLN A 51 -2.16 9.00 -1.57
CA GLN A 51 -2.96 8.75 -0.39
C GLN A 51 -2.80 9.85 0.64
N LYS A 52 -1.58 10.34 0.83
CA LYS A 52 -1.36 11.44 1.74
C LYS A 52 -2.18 12.66 1.33
N HIS A 53 -2.22 12.94 0.05
CA HIS A 53 -3.01 14.06 -0.46
C HIS A 53 -4.50 13.83 -0.22
N LEU A 54 -4.98 12.62 -0.44
CA LEU A 54 -6.35 12.27 -0.15
C LEU A 54 -6.67 12.47 1.32
N GLU A 55 -5.77 12.07 2.20
CA GLU A 55 -5.96 12.24 3.64
C GLU A 55 -6.04 13.72 4.02
N GLU A 56 -5.24 14.55 3.36
CA GLU A 56 -5.29 15.98 3.61
C GLU A 56 -6.63 16.58 3.19
N ILE A 57 -7.17 16.12 2.08
CA ILE A 57 -8.48 16.57 1.64
C ILE A 57 -9.56 16.14 2.63
N CYS A 58 -9.48 14.91 3.11
CA CYS A 58 -10.44 14.42 4.09
C CYS A 58 -10.37 15.24 5.36
N GLN A 59 -9.17 15.57 5.79
CA GLN A 59 -8.98 16.34 6.99
C GLN A 59 -9.60 17.74 6.83
N SER A 60 -9.40 18.36 5.68
CA SER A 60 -9.98 19.67 5.40
C SER A 60 -11.50 19.63 5.34
N SER A 61 -12.05 18.50 4.96
CA SER A 61 -13.51 18.35 4.81
C SER A 61 -14.15 17.73 6.04
N SER A 62 -13.39 17.53 7.09
CA SER A 62 -13.86 16.89 8.32
C SER A 62 -14.35 15.45 8.09
N VAL A 63 -13.78 14.77 7.15
CA VAL A 63 -14.09 13.37 6.89
C VAL A 63 -13.07 12.53 7.64
N LYS A 64 -13.53 11.58 8.42
CA LYS A 64 -12.64 10.72 9.20
C LYS A 64 -12.07 9.58 8.38
N ILE A 65 -10.88 9.16 8.73
CA ILE A 65 -10.22 8.05 8.07
C ILE A 65 -10.00 6.95 9.09
N ASP A 66 -10.25 5.73 8.65
CA ASP A 66 -10.04 4.55 9.49
C ASP A 66 -8.94 3.72 8.84
N HIS A 67 -7.76 3.75 9.41
CA HIS A 67 -6.64 2.98 8.87
C HIS A 67 -6.79 1.51 9.27
N ARG A 68 -6.81 0.65 8.27
CA ARG A 68 -7.05 -0.77 8.51
C ARG A 68 -5.87 -1.61 8.05
N TRP A 69 -5.69 -2.74 8.75
CA TRP A 69 -4.62 -3.66 8.50
C TRP A 69 -5.02 -4.76 7.55
N SER A 70 -6.26 -5.18 7.61
CA SER A 70 -6.66 -6.40 6.96
C SER A 70 -8.10 -6.30 6.54
N LEU A 71 -8.46 -7.10 5.57
CA LEU A 71 -9.83 -7.20 5.12
C LEU A 71 -10.71 -8.00 6.05
N ASN A 72 -10.11 -8.76 6.94
CA ASN A 72 -10.86 -9.61 7.82
C ASN A 72 -11.84 -8.87 8.67
N HIS A 73 -11.51 -7.66 9.10
CA HIS A 73 -12.43 -6.99 9.91
C HIS A 73 -13.48 -6.23 9.15
N LEU A 74 -13.43 -6.24 7.86
CA LEU A 74 -14.46 -5.70 7.09
C LEU A 74 -15.56 -6.66 6.88
N ASN A 75 -15.27 -7.96 6.97
CA ASN A 75 -16.18 -8.88 6.54
C ASN A 75 -16.06 -10.09 7.18
N THR A 76 -16.97 -10.40 7.85
CA THR A 76 -16.94 -11.55 8.48
C THR A 76 -16.96 -12.61 7.60
N GLY A 77 -16.38 -13.40 7.73
CA GLY A 77 -16.47 -14.57 7.07
C GLY A 77 -15.95 -14.67 5.79
N GLN A 78 -15.70 -13.97 5.25
CA GLN A 78 -15.36 -14.15 4.03
C GLN A 78 -14.11 -14.34 3.76
N ILE A 79 -13.61 -14.45 3.83
CA ILE A 79 -12.50 -14.44 3.61
C ILE A 79 -11.66 -15.13 3.63
N ALA A 80 -11.44 -15.54 3.48
CA ALA A 80 -10.74 -16.01 3.52
C ALA A 80 -9.67 -16.04 3.11
N ALA A 81 -9.33 -16.20 2.86
CA ALA A 81 -8.46 -16.16 2.56
C ALA A 81 -7.52 -16.15 2.58
N PRO A 82 -7.21 -16.35 2.37
CA PRO A 82 -6.28 -16.36 2.42
C PRO A 82 -5.39 -16.10 2.50
N GLU A 83 -5.27 -16.00 2.40
CA GLU A 83 -4.54 -15.75 2.41
C GLU A 83 -3.87 -15.35 2.75
N SER A 84 -3.91 -15.37 2.83
CA SER A 84 -3.40 -14.95 3.11
C SER A 84 -2.99 -14.58 3.30
#